data_80a2540104bb09f4594c0f981ae46f97
#
_entry.id   80a2540104bb09f4594c0f981ae46f97
#
_cell.length_a   1.000
_cell.length_b   1.000
_cell.length_c   1.000
_cell.angle_alpha   90.00
_cell.angle_beta   90.00
_cell.angle_gamma   90.00
#
_symmetry.space_group_name_H-M   'P 1'
#
loop_
_entity.id
_entity.type
_entity.pdbx_description
1 polymer ?
#
loop_
_entity_poly.entity_id
_entity_poly.type
_entity_poly.pdbx_seq_one_letter_code
_entity_poly.pdbx_strand_id
1 'polypeptide(L)'
;MLKKVAALALTLIFVLLTTMANTTNQTADRQFEKLAKDYIEKLLETSPEWATILGDHRFDNRLSDYSLAGVQKRRAFNEEFLNKLKAIDLARLSKANNIDARIMRDNLEYNL
;
A
#
# COMPACT_ATOMS: atom_id res chain seq x y z
N MET A 1 -11.47 -47.97 13.97
CA MET A 1 -11.26 -46.75 14.77
C MET A 1 -10.09 -45.91 14.26
N LEU A 2 -8.92 -46.47 14.09
CA LEU A 2 -7.70 -45.74 13.67
C LEU A 2 -7.86 -44.91 12.38
N LYS A 3 -8.52 -45.44 11.33
CA LYS A 3 -8.76 -44.73 10.04
C LYS A 3 -9.70 -43.53 10.20
N LYS A 4 -10.66 -43.56 11.12
CA LYS A 4 -11.58 -42.44 11.37
C LYS A 4 -10.88 -41.30 12.14
N VAL A 5 -9.99 -41.65 13.06
CA VAL A 5 -9.18 -40.67 13.83
C VAL A 5 -8.17 -39.98 12.93
N ALA A 6 -7.52 -40.73 12.02
CA ALA A 6 -6.59 -40.16 11.04
C ALA A 6 -7.28 -39.19 10.05
N ALA A 7 -8.49 -39.55 9.59
CA ALA A 7 -9.25 -38.65 8.70
C ALA A 7 -9.69 -37.37 9.41
N LEU A 8 -10.08 -37.44 10.69
CA LEU A 8 -10.47 -36.28 11.49
C LEU A 8 -9.28 -35.35 11.76
N ALA A 9 -8.09 -35.91 12.02
CA ALA A 9 -6.86 -35.15 12.20
C ALA A 9 -6.43 -34.43 10.92
N LEU A 10 -6.57 -35.10 9.76
CA LEU A 10 -6.22 -34.50 8.46
C LEU A 10 -7.12 -33.33 8.09
N THR A 11 -8.44 -33.44 8.36
CA THR A 11 -9.38 -32.34 8.13
C THR A 11 -9.13 -31.15 9.07
N LEU A 12 -8.76 -31.40 10.31
CA LEU A 12 -8.45 -30.35 11.27
C LEU A 12 -7.19 -29.57 10.88
N ILE A 13 -6.15 -30.26 10.41
CA ILE A 13 -4.91 -29.65 9.91
C ILE A 13 -5.18 -28.82 8.66
N PHE A 14 -6.03 -29.30 7.73
CA PHE A 14 -6.38 -28.56 6.54
C PHE A 14 -7.15 -27.25 6.85
N VAL A 15 -8.09 -27.28 7.80
CA VAL A 15 -8.82 -26.10 8.24
C VAL A 15 -7.89 -25.08 8.93
N LEU A 16 -6.94 -25.54 9.75
CA LEU A 16 -5.95 -24.66 10.40
C LEU A 16 -5.03 -23.96 9.38
N LEU A 17 -4.60 -24.67 8.34
CA LEU A 17 -3.75 -24.11 7.28
C LEU A 17 -4.48 -23.04 6.46
N THR A 18 -5.77 -23.22 6.18
CA THR A 18 -6.57 -22.23 5.43
C THR A 18 -6.85 -20.97 6.25
N THR A 19 -7.03 -21.08 7.54
CA THR A 19 -7.23 -19.90 8.42
C THR A 19 -5.96 -19.06 8.55
N MET A 20 -4.79 -19.67 8.63
CA MET A 20 -3.50 -18.97 8.66
C MET A 20 -3.21 -18.20 7.38
N ALA A 21 -3.51 -18.78 6.21
CA ALA A 21 -3.31 -18.11 4.91
C ALA A 21 -4.20 -16.87 4.75
N ASN A 22 -5.45 -16.93 5.18
CA ASN A 22 -6.37 -15.79 5.13
C ASN A 22 -5.92 -14.63 6.04
N THR A 23 -5.40 -14.93 7.24
CA THR A 23 -4.93 -13.91 8.18
C THR A 23 -3.71 -13.15 7.63
N THR A 24 -2.79 -13.84 6.96
CA THR A 24 -1.59 -13.23 6.38
C THR A 24 -1.92 -12.31 5.19
N ASN A 25 -2.89 -12.69 4.35
CA ASN A 25 -3.35 -11.85 3.24
C ASN A 25 -4.03 -10.57 3.75
N GLN A 26 -4.93 -10.67 4.74
CA GLN A 26 -5.53 -9.50 5.38
C GLN A 26 -4.50 -8.55 6.00
N THR A 27 -3.40 -9.08 6.51
CA THR A 27 -2.32 -8.26 7.08
C THR A 27 -1.59 -7.48 6.00
N ALA A 28 -1.25 -8.10 4.87
CA ALA A 28 -0.62 -7.45 3.73
C ALA A 28 -1.52 -6.36 3.11
N ASP A 29 -2.80 -6.65 2.92
CA ASP A 29 -3.78 -5.69 2.43
C ASP A 29 -3.87 -4.46 3.34
N ARG A 30 -4.00 -4.64 4.65
CA ARG A 30 -4.04 -3.52 5.61
C ARG A 30 -2.76 -2.67 5.60
N GLN A 31 -1.60 -3.32 5.47
CA GLN A 31 -0.33 -2.62 5.37
C GLN A 31 -0.28 -1.75 4.11
N PHE A 32 -0.70 -2.30 2.97
CA PHE A 32 -0.75 -1.56 1.72
C PHE A 32 -1.78 -0.43 1.76
N GLU A 33 -3.00 -0.68 2.22
CA GLU A 33 -4.06 0.33 2.33
C GLU A 33 -3.65 1.51 3.21
N LYS A 34 -2.98 1.22 4.34
CA LYS A 34 -2.41 2.27 5.18
C LYS A 34 -1.33 3.06 4.44
N LEU A 35 -0.41 2.37 3.76
CA LEU A 35 0.65 3.01 2.98
C LEU A 35 0.08 3.89 1.87
N ALA A 36 -0.91 3.39 1.13
CA ALA A 36 -1.57 4.12 0.05
C ALA A 36 -2.29 5.37 0.57
N LYS A 37 -2.98 5.25 1.70
CA LYS A 37 -3.61 6.40 2.37
C LYS A 37 -2.58 7.46 2.78
N ASP A 38 -1.50 7.04 3.44
CA ASP A 38 -0.44 7.95 3.89
C ASP A 38 0.25 8.63 2.68
N TYR A 39 0.41 7.90 1.56
CA TYR A 39 0.94 8.43 0.31
C TYR A 39 0.04 9.52 -0.27
N ILE A 40 -1.26 9.25 -0.41
CA ILE A 40 -2.22 10.22 -0.95
C ILE A 40 -2.29 11.47 -0.08
N GLU A 41 -2.39 11.34 1.24
CA GLU A 41 -2.38 12.48 2.16
C GLU A 41 -1.15 13.35 1.97
N LYS A 42 0.03 12.73 1.90
CA LYS A 42 1.29 13.46 1.72
C LYS A 42 1.42 14.07 0.33
N LEU A 43 0.93 13.38 -0.70
CA LEU A 43 0.90 13.89 -2.07
C LEU A 43 0.04 15.16 -2.15
N LEU A 44 -1.15 15.16 -1.57
CA LEU A 44 -2.05 16.33 -1.55
C LEU A 44 -1.45 17.49 -0.76
N GLU A 45 -0.80 17.20 0.37
CA GLU A 45 -0.10 18.23 1.17
C GLU A 45 1.03 18.89 0.38
N THR A 46 1.76 18.15 -0.44
CA THR A 46 2.91 18.65 -1.21
C THR A 46 2.55 19.18 -2.59
N SER A 47 1.32 18.98 -3.02
CA SER A 47 0.77 19.41 -4.31
C SER A 47 -0.60 20.08 -4.10
N PRO A 48 -0.65 21.26 -3.46
CA PRO A 48 -1.88 21.95 -3.07
C PRO A 48 -2.84 22.18 -4.25
N GLU A 49 -2.31 22.49 -5.43
CA GLU A 49 -3.12 22.74 -6.62
C GLU A 49 -3.87 21.47 -7.07
N TRP A 50 -3.23 20.31 -6.94
CA TRP A 50 -3.87 19.03 -7.18
C TRP A 50 -4.95 18.71 -6.15
N ALA A 51 -4.69 19.02 -4.88
CA ALA A 51 -5.67 18.88 -3.81
C ALA A 51 -6.95 19.68 -4.13
N THR A 52 -6.81 20.96 -4.50
CA THR A 52 -7.91 21.84 -4.92
C THR A 52 -8.69 21.26 -6.11
N ILE A 53 -8.00 20.77 -7.14
CA ILE A 53 -8.64 20.15 -8.31
C ILE A 53 -9.49 18.92 -7.94
N LEU A 54 -9.04 18.16 -6.95
CA LEU A 54 -9.75 16.99 -6.41
C LEU A 54 -10.83 17.34 -5.38
N GLY A 55 -11.03 18.63 -5.07
CA GLY A 55 -12.01 19.12 -4.11
C GLY A 55 -11.54 19.13 -2.66
N ASP A 56 -10.25 18.93 -2.41
CA ASP A 56 -9.64 19.05 -1.07
C ASP A 56 -9.08 20.45 -0.88
N HIS A 57 -9.83 21.30 -0.20
CA HIS A 57 -9.51 22.72 0.02
C HIS A 57 -8.65 23.00 1.26
N ARG A 58 -8.15 21.97 1.93
CA ARG A 58 -7.33 22.12 3.14
C ARG A 58 -6.03 22.87 2.91
N PHE A 59 -5.55 22.93 1.68
CA PHE A 59 -4.25 23.47 1.31
C PHE A 59 -4.34 24.69 0.37
N ASP A 60 -5.51 25.29 0.15
CA ASP A 60 -5.76 26.40 -0.79
C ASP A 60 -4.94 27.65 -0.50
N ASN A 61 -4.40 27.79 0.71
CA ASN A 61 -3.52 28.88 1.12
C ASN A 61 -2.04 28.63 0.81
N ARG A 62 -1.69 27.57 0.08
CA ARG A 62 -0.32 27.14 -0.24
C ARG A 62 -0.16 26.91 -1.73
N LEU A 63 1.09 26.95 -2.19
CA LEU A 63 1.50 26.58 -3.53
C LEU A 63 2.57 25.49 -3.46
N SER A 64 2.67 24.69 -4.53
CA SER A 64 3.75 23.72 -4.69
C SER A 64 5.11 24.45 -4.72
N ASP A 65 6.09 23.87 -4.04
CA ASP A 65 7.45 24.38 -4.01
C ASP A 65 8.23 23.84 -5.23
N TYR A 66 8.43 24.68 -6.24
CA TYR A 66 9.21 24.36 -7.45
C TYR A 66 10.68 24.77 -7.34
N SER A 67 11.16 25.21 -6.19
CA SER A 67 12.58 25.45 -5.96
C SER A 67 13.39 24.13 -6.06
N LEU A 68 14.71 24.25 -6.20
CA LEU A 68 15.59 23.07 -6.17
C LEU A 68 15.40 22.26 -4.87
N ALA A 69 15.22 22.92 -3.74
CA ALA A 69 14.93 22.26 -2.47
C ALA A 69 13.58 21.52 -2.48
N GLY A 70 12.55 22.11 -3.08
CA GLY A 70 11.24 21.46 -3.28
C GLY A 70 11.32 20.24 -4.17
N VAL A 71 12.09 20.31 -5.27
CA VAL A 71 12.34 19.16 -6.14
C VAL A 71 13.04 18.04 -5.39
N GLN A 72 14.08 18.34 -4.62
CA GLN A 72 14.79 17.34 -3.81
C GLN A 72 13.90 16.70 -2.74
N LYS A 73 13.03 17.50 -2.09
CA LYS A 73 12.06 16.97 -1.13
C LYS A 73 11.06 16.00 -1.78
N ARG A 74 10.53 16.33 -2.96
CA ARG A 74 9.63 15.43 -3.69
C ARG A 74 10.32 14.13 -4.10
N ARG A 75 11.57 14.22 -4.55
CA ARG A 75 12.36 13.03 -4.89
C ARG A 75 12.56 12.13 -3.66
N ALA A 76 13.00 12.70 -2.54
CA ALA A 76 13.18 11.97 -1.29
C ALA A 76 11.87 11.33 -0.80
N PHE A 77 10.74 12.02 -0.95
CA PHE A 77 9.41 11.51 -0.68
C PHE A 77 9.09 10.28 -1.56
N ASN A 78 9.34 10.35 -2.87
CA ASN A 78 9.08 9.23 -3.77
C ASN A 78 9.97 8.02 -3.45
N GLU A 79 11.24 8.25 -3.16
CA GLU A 79 12.19 7.20 -2.73
C GLU A 79 11.73 6.52 -1.42
N GLU A 80 11.30 7.30 -0.43
CA GLU A 80 10.79 6.78 0.84
C GLU A 80 9.58 5.87 0.65
N PHE A 81 8.57 6.34 -0.11
CA PHE A 81 7.35 5.56 -0.34
C PHE A 81 7.59 4.33 -1.22
N LEU A 82 8.48 4.43 -2.21
CA LEU A 82 8.89 3.28 -3.01
C LEU A 82 9.57 2.20 -2.16
N ASN A 83 10.44 2.59 -1.23
CA ASN A 83 11.09 1.66 -0.31
C ASN A 83 10.07 1.01 0.65
N LYS A 84 9.12 1.77 1.17
CA LYS A 84 8.03 1.22 2.00
C LYS A 84 7.16 0.23 1.21
N LEU A 85 6.84 0.53 -0.05
CA LEU A 85 6.07 -0.34 -0.92
C LEU A 85 6.83 -1.65 -1.22
N LYS A 86 8.13 -1.58 -1.48
CA LYS A 86 8.98 -2.75 -1.70
C LYS A 86 9.09 -3.68 -0.49
N ALA A 87 8.84 -3.17 0.71
CA ALA A 87 8.82 -3.97 1.94
C ALA A 87 7.52 -4.80 2.12
N ILE A 88 6.48 -4.52 1.33
CA ILE A 88 5.22 -5.27 1.36
C ILE A 88 5.31 -6.46 0.40
N ASP A 89 4.91 -7.64 0.86
CA ASP A 89 4.81 -8.82 0.00
C ASP A 89 3.60 -8.70 -0.94
N LEU A 90 3.85 -8.20 -2.15
CA LEU A 90 2.81 -7.97 -3.16
C LEU A 90 2.09 -9.26 -3.60
N ALA A 91 2.72 -10.44 -3.44
CA ALA A 91 2.10 -11.71 -3.77
C ALA A 91 0.96 -12.09 -2.82
N ARG A 92 0.92 -11.45 -1.64
CA ARG A 92 -0.13 -11.66 -0.62
C ARG A 92 -1.25 -10.64 -0.67
N LEU A 93 -1.17 -9.67 -1.57
CA LEU A 93 -2.23 -8.69 -1.75
C LEU A 93 -3.43 -9.31 -2.46
N SER A 94 -4.61 -8.82 -2.13
CA SER A 94 -5.81 -9.03 -2.94
C SER A 94 -5.59 -8.56 -4.37
N LYS A 95 -6.38 -9.06 -5.31
CA LYS A 95 -6.26 -8.67 -6.72
C LYS A 95 -6.40 -7.15 -6.90
N ALA A 96 -7.31 -6.52 -6.18
CA ALA A 96 -7.52 -5.07 -6.23
C ALA A 96 -6.29 -4.32 -5.72
N ASN A 97 -5.83 -4.61 -4.49
CA ASN A 97 -4.67 -3.98 -3.89
C ASN A 97 -3.38 -4.24 -4.67
N ASN A 98 -3.24 -5.39 -5.33
CA ASN A 98 -2.09 -5.67 -6.19
C ASN A 98 -2.05 -4.75 -7.42
N ILE A 99 -3.21 -4.47 -8.04
CA ILE A 99 -3.31 -3.53 -9.16
C ILE A 99 -2.92 -2.13 -8.68
N ASP A 100 -3.49 -1.66 -7.58
CA ASP A 100 -3.22 -0.33 -7.02
C ASP A 100 -1.75 -0.18 -6.58
N ALA A 101 -1.16 -1.22 -6.00
CA ALA A 101 0.25 -1.24 -5.62
C ALA A 101 1.18 -1.12 -6.85
N ARG A 102 0.82 -1.72 -7.97
CA ARG A 102 1.58 -1.59 -9.23
C ARG A 102 1.47 -0.19 -9.80
N ILE A 103 0.26 0.38 -9.82
CA ILE A 103 0.05 1.78 -10.26
C ILE A 103 0.84 2.73 -9.37
N MET A 104 0.78 2.57 -8.06
CA MET A 104 1.54 3.38 -7.11
C MET A 104 3.06 3.26 -7.35
N ARG A 105 3.57 2.05 -7.56
CA ARG A 105 4.97 1.82 -7.86
C ARG A 105 5.40 2.54 -9.13
N ASP A 106 4.64 2.37 -10.22
CA ASP A 106 4.96 2.94 -11.52
C ASP A 106 4.97 4.49 -11.44
N ASN A 107 4.03 5.10 -10.70
CA ASN A 107 4.02 6.53 -10.43
C ASN A 107 5.24 6.99 -9.61
N LEU A 108 5.61 6.24 -8.57
CA LEU A 108 6.78 6.57 -7.74
C LEU A 108 8.08 6.48 -8.55
N GLU A 109 8.24 5.44 -9.36
CA GLU A 109 9.43 5.24 -10.21
C GLU A 109 9.53 6.29 -11.33
N TYR A 110 8.40 6.71 -11.92
CA TYR A 110 8.37 7.76 -12.94
C TYR A 110 8.83 9.13 -12.40
N ASN A 111 8.58 9.41 -11.12
CA ASN A 111 8.88 10.70 -10.48
C ASN A 111 10.23 10.73 -9.72
N LEU A 112 11.11 9.76 -9.94
CA LEU A 112 12.49 9.73 -9.42
C LEU A 112 13.49 10.26 -10.41
#